data_724e27969e8ca04e097fb8d028bd0eb0
#
_entry.id   724e27969e8ca04e097fb8d028bd0eb0
#
_cell.length_a   1.000
_cell.length_b   1.000
_cell.length_c   1.000
_cell.angle_alpha   90.00
_cell.angle_beta   90.00
_cell.angle_gamma   90.00
#
_symmetry.space_group_name_H-M   'P 1'
#
loop_
_entity.id
_entity.type
_entity.pdbx_description
1 polymer ?
#
loop_
_entity_poly.entity_id
_entity_poly.type
_entity_poly.pdbx_seq_one_letter_code
_entity_poly.pdbx_strand_id
1 'polypeptide(L)'
;MRIMNVCLEGRRRMAIDREYSCKLPSEEWREEKKRKRAQMAAMQKLPYEIKVKRAELRAGEFVEKLDDMGLEAHVSVGGLDSIVLLLFLRSIGIDVPAISVSSLEDKSIQAVHKKLGVIRIAPGKPKVQILQEYGFPVISKKIAGRIDILQHPTEQNKTVRHAIITGECGAQGHYAKNSRMKMPQKWLNLFAGYENENEGVNYQIAPFKVSNKCCLYMKEQPCDKWAKEHNSRPFLGLMASEGGQREEALTEHGCNYFGKNVIRSAPFAPFMRQDLLQLALDLKAPVPEIYGEIARKPDGTLYTTGAQRTGCSMCGFGIHLEKRPHRFDRLRQRSLKEWEFWMYRCCTDPNTGEKYGWGRVLDYIGVPWEDAWEPEPEQLELELY
;
A
#
# COMPACT_ATOMS: atom_id res chain seq x y z
N MET A 1 -0.49 -27.02 -14.68
CA MET A 1 0.66 -26.15 -14.37
C MET A 1 0.91 -25.01 -15.38
N ARG A 2 0.70 -25.18 -16.69
CA ARG A 2 0.86 -24.12 -17.71
C ARG A 2 -0.21 -22.99 -17.68
N ILE A 3 -1.42 -23.26 -17.22
CA ILE A 3 -2.53 -22.28 -17.24
C ILE A 3 -2.42 -21.21 -16.12
N MET A 4 -1.78 -21.54 -14.98
CA MET A 4 -1.60 -20.58 -13.88
C MET A 4 -0.56 -19.50 -14.19
N ASN A 5 0.49 -19.80 -14.95
CA ASN A 5 1.50 -18.80 -15.33
C ASN A 5 0.96 -17.77 -16.33
N VAL A 6 0.09 -18.18 -17.25
CA VAL A 6 -0.49 -17.28 -18.26
C VAL A 6 -1.40 -16.21 -17.63
N CYS A 7 -2.12 -16.52 -16.54
CA CYS A 7 -3.01 -15.57 -15.87
C CYS A 7 -2.26 -14.51 -15.05
N LEU A 8 -1.12 -14.90 -14.43
CA LEU A 8 -0.24 -13.99 -13.68
C LEU A 8 0.62 -13.13 -14.61
N GLU A 9 1.08 -13.69 -15.72
CA GLU A 9 1.79 -12.95 -16.77
C GLU A 9 0.85 -11.98 -17.51
N GLY A 10 -0.40 -12.35 -17.76
CA GLY A 10 -1.41 -11.46 -18.37
C GLY A 10 -1.75 -10.26 -17.50
N ARG A 11 -1.87 -10.43 -16.16
CA ARG A 11 -2.06 -9.31 -15.22
C ARG A 11 -0.82 -8.41 -15.11
N ARG A 12 0.39 -8.98 -15.14
CA ARG A 12 1.63 -8.22 -15.21
C ARG A 12 1.75 -7.45 -16.54
N ARG A 13 1.47 -8.07 -17.68
CA ARG A 13 1.52 -7.39 -18.98
C ARG A 13 0.54 -6.24 -19.04
N MET A 14 -0.73 -6.40 -18.60
CA MET A 14 -1.72 -5.31 -18.68
C MET A 14 -1.45 -4.16 -17.71
N ALA A 15 -0.95 -4.43 -16.50
CA ALA A 15 -0.50 -3.38 -15.56
C ALA A 15 0.79 -2.72 -16.06
N ILE A 16 1.74 -3.50 -16.57
CA ILE A 16 2.98 -3.04 -17.20
C ILE A 16 2.65 -2.22 -18.46
N ASP A 17 1.82 -2.73 -19.37
CA ASP A 17 1.49 -2.03 -20.62
C ASP A 17 0.79 -0.69 -20.38
N ARG A 18 -0.03 -0.54 -19.36
CA ARG A 18 -0.65 0.75 -19.00
C ARG A 18 0.29 1.71 -18.28
N GLU A 19 1.10 1.21 -17.36
CA GLU A 19 2.05 2.03 -16.60
C GLU A 19 3.30 2.38 -17.43
N TYR A 20 3.66 1.51 -18.35
CA TYR A 20 4.83 1.62 -19.22
C TYR A 20 4.49 1.98 -20.67
N SER A 21 3.22 2.28 -20.98
CA SER A 21 2.88 2.84 -22.28
C SER A 21 3.53 4.19 -22.46
N CYS A 22 4.44 4.23 -23.40
CA CYS A 22 5.19 5.44 -23.76
C CYS A 22 4.42 6.35 -24.71
N LYS A 23 3.23 5.96 -25.16
CA LYS A 23 2.37 6.82 -25.97
C LYS A 23 1.87 7.98 -25.14
N LEU A 24 1.99 9.19 -25.65
CA LEU A 24 1.33 10.34 -25.06
C LEU A 24 -0.19 10.06 -25.03
N PRO A 25 -0.87 10.25 -23.89
CA PRO A 25 -2.30 10.07 -23.82
C PRO A 25 -3.00 11.01 -24.81
N SER A 26 -4.07 10.52 -25.47
CA SER A 26 -4.90 11.37 -26.32
C SER A 26 -5.50 12.54 -25.54
N GLU A 27 -5.88 13.59 -26.21
CA GLU A 27 -6.52 14.75 -25.59
C GLU A 27 -7.85 14.34 -24.94
N GLU A 28 -8.64 13.51 -25.59
CA GLU A 28 -9.88 12.92 -25.05
C GLU A 28 -9.63 12.18 -23.73
N TRP A 29 -8.57 11.37 -23.65
CA TRP A 29 -8.22 10.67 -22.42
C TRP A 29 -7.84 11.64 -21.29
N ARG A 30 -7.14 12.74 -21.62
CA ARG A 30 -6.77 13.77 -20.64
C ARG A 30 -8.00 14.48 -20.09
N GLU A 31 -8.92 14.86 -20.97
CA GLU A 31 -10.18 15.52 -20.59
C GLU A 31 -11.08 14.57 -19.78
N GLU A 32 -11.21 13.32 -20.18
CA GLU A 32 -11.95 12.34 -19.39
C GLU A 32 -11.35 12.14 -18.00
N LYS A 33 -10.03 12.04 -17.89
CA LYS A 33 -9.35 11.92 -16.61
C LYS A 33 -9.55 13.17 -15.75
N LYS A 34 -9.53 14.35 -16.32
CA LYS A 34 -9.81 15.61 -15.62
C LYS A 34 -11.25 15.64 -15.11
N ARG A 35 -12.23 15.24 -15.92
CA ARG A 35 -13.64 15.13 -15.55
C ARG A 35 -13.84 14.16 -14.39
N LYS A 36 -13.26 12.95 -14.45
CA LYS A 36 -13.35 11.96 -13.38
C LYS A 36 -12.75 12.46 -12.07
N ARG A 37 -11.62 13.19 -12.14
CA ARG A 37 -11.00 13.83 -10.95
C ARG A 37 -11.91 14.91 -10.36
N ALA A 38 -12.48 15.77 -11.19
CA ALA A 38 -13.42 16.79 -10.75
C ALA A 38 -14.66 16.16 -10.10
N GLN A 39 -15.19 15.09 -10.66
CA GLN A 39 -16.31 14.35 -10.11
C GLN A 39 -15.96 13.72 -8.73
N MET A 40 -14.80 13.08 -8.59
CA MET A 40 -14.34 12.53 -7.29
C MET A 40 -14.19 13.66 -6.25
N ALA A 41 -13.56 14.77 -6.63
CA ALA A 41 -13.40 15.93 -5.75
C ALA A 41 -14.76 16.54 -5.33
N ALA A 42 -15.74 16.58 -6.23
CA ALA A 42 -17.10 17.01 -5.88
C ALA A 42 -17.77 16.05 -4.89
N MET A 43 -17.63 14.74 -5.08
CA MET A 43 -18.16 13.75 -4.14
C MET A 43 -17.49 13.82 -2.76
N GLN A 44 -16.20 14.13 -2.68
CA GLN A 44 -15.48 14.32 -1.42
C GLN A 44 -15.98 15.54 -0.61
N LYS A 45 -16.55 16.56 -1.29
CA LYS A 45 -17.10 17.76 -0.66
C LYS A 45 -18.54 17.60 -0.17
N LEU A 46 -19.21 16.49 -0.48
CA LEU A 46 -20.58 16.26 0.00
C LEU A 46 -20.62 16.20 1.52
N PRO A 47 -21.76 16.56 2.15
CA PRO A 47 -21.98 16.35 3.58
C PRO A 47 -21.76 14.90 3.98
N TYR A 48 -21.35 14.70 5.23
CA TYR A 48 -21.01 13.39 5.79
C TYR A 48 -22.18 12.39 5.62
N GLU A 49 -23.38 12.78 6.00
CA GLU A 49 -24.59 11.94 5.94
C GLU A 49 -24.91 11.48 4.51
N ILE A 50 -24.68 12.36 3.54
CA ILE A 50 -24.87 12.02 2.11
C ILE A 50 -23.82 11.00 1.67
N LYS A 51 -22.56 11.13 2.12
CA LYS A 51 -21.50 10.15 1.82
C LYS A 51 -21.81 8.78 2.43
N VAL A 52 -22.32 8.74 3.68
CA VAL A 52 -22.74 7.49 4.34
C VAL A 52 -23.87 6.82 3.56
N LYS A 53 -24.92 7.56 3.21
CA LYS A 53 -26.03 7.00 2.39
C LYS A 53 -25.57 6.51 1.03
N ARG A 54 -24.64 7.18 0.39
CA ARG A 54 -24.04 6.73 -0.87
C ARG A 54 -23.20 5.46 -0.67
N ALA A 55 -22.48 5.34 0.42
CA ALA A 55 -21.71 4.14 0.74
C ALA A 55 -22.64 2.93 0.96
N GLU A 56 -23.77 3.13 1.66
CA GLU A 56 -24.84 2.14 1.84
C GLU A 56 -25.39 1.66 0.49
N LEU A 57 -25.79 2.60 -0.37
CA LEU A 57 -26.30 2.29 -1.71
C LEU A 57 -25.26 1.51 -2.54
N ARG A 58 -24.00 1.95 -2.56
CA ARG A 58 -22.93 1.27 -3.31
C ARG A 58 -22.62 -0.13 -2.77
N ALA A 59 -22.72 -0.33 -1.45
CA ALA A 59 -22.55 -1.65 -0.87
C ALA A 59 -23.68 -2.60 -1.27
N GLY A 60 -24.93 -2.13 -1.20
CA GLY A 60 -26.11 -2.91 -1.66
C GLY A 60 -26.03 -3.29 -3.13
N GLU A 61 -25.79 -2.31 -4.02
CA GLU A 61 -25.60 -2.57 -5.46
C GLU A 61 -24.50 -3.58 -5.77
N PHE A 62 -23.43 -3.60 -4.95
CA PHE A 62 -22.33 -4.55 -5.15
C PHE A 62 -22.77 -5.97 -4.82
N VAL A 63 -23.45 -6.18 -3.69
CA VAL A 63 -23.97 -7.50 -3.29
C VAL A 63 -24.98 -7.99 -4.32
N GLU A 64 -26.00 -7.18 -4.65
CA GLU A 64 -27.01 -7.52 -5.66
C GLU A 64 -26.35 -7.95 -6.98
N LYS A 65 -25.35 -7.21 -7.43
CA LYS A 65 -24.65 -7.55 -8.67
C LYS A 65 -23.80 -8.82 -8.57
N LEU A 66 -23.24 -9.12 -7.42
CA LEU A 66 -22.54 -10.38 -7.19
C LEU A 66 -23.51 -11.56 -7.19
N ASP A 67 -24.68 -11.40 -6.56
CA ASP A 67 -25.75 -12.42 -6.56
C ASP A 67 -26.19 -12.76 -7.98
N ASP A 68 -26.43 -11.75 -8.84
CA ASP A 68 -26.70 -11.92 -10.27
C ASP A 68 -25.62 -12.74 -10.99
N MET A 69 -24.37 -12.64 -10.53
CA MET A 69 -23.22 -13.34 -11.11
C MET A 69 -22.92 -14.69 -10.47
N GLY A 70 -23.69 -15.11 -9.45
CA GLY A 70 -23.43 -16.31 -8.66
C GLY A 70 -22.12 -16.23 -7.86
N LEU A 71 -21.77 -15.03 -7.37
CA LEU A 71 -20.54 -14.75 -6.63
C LEU A 71 -20.86 -14.30 -5.21
N GLU A 72 -19.99 -14.65 -4.27
CA GLU A 72 -20.06 -14.23 -2.89
C GLU A 72 -19.27 -12.92 -2.65
N ALA A 73 -19.55 -12.26 -1.53
CA ALA A 73 -18.79 -11.12 -1.06
C ALA A 73 -17.96 -11.44 0.20
N HIS A 74 -16.86 -10.72 0.43
CA HIS A 74 -16.11 -10.74 1.70
C HIS A 74 -15.50 -9.36 1.97
N VAL A 75 -15.11 -9.10 3.23
CA VAL A 75 -14.36 -7.89 3.60
C VAL A 75 -12.89 -8.24 3.79
N SER A 76 -12.00 -7.56 3.09
CA SER A 76 -10.55 -7.63 3.35
C SER A 76 -10.18 -6.66 4.47
N VAL A 77 -9.88 -7.18 5.66
CA VAL A 77 -9.66 -6.39 6.87
C VAL A 77 -8.16 -6.24 7.16
N GLY A 78 -7.74 -5.03 7.46
CA GLY A 78 -6.41 -4.67 7.92
C GLY A 78 -6.49 -3.69 9.09
N GLY A 79 -6.13 -2.41 8.88
CA GLY A 79 -6.21 -1.36 9.89
C GLY A 79 -7.62 -0.79 10.11
N LEU A 80 -7.68 0.35 10.80
CA LEU A 80 -8.92 1.01 11.24
C LEU A 80 -9.95 1.21 10.12
N ASP A 81 -9.51 1.62 8.94
CA ASP A 81 -10.39 1.95 7.82
C ASP A 81 -11.27 0.76 7.39
N SER A 82 -10.67 -0.43 7.36
CA SER A 82 -11.37 -1.67 7.01
C SER A 82 -12.12 -2.31 8.18
N ILE A 83 -11.72 -2.04 9.42
CA ILE A 83 -12.50 -2.38 10.62
C ILE A 83 -13.81 -1.59 10.63
N VAL A 84 -13.75 -0.28 10.36
CA VAL A 84 -14.94 0.57 10.26
C VAL A 84 -15.82 0.12 9.10
N LEU A 85 -15.24 -0.25 7.95
CA LEU A 85 -16.01 -0.78 6.82
C LEU A 85 -16.74 -2.08 7.20
N LEU A 86 -16.09 -3.01 7.87
CA LEU A 86 -16.73 -4.26 8.33
C LEU A 86 -17.95 -3.97 9.23
N LEU A 87 -17.78 -3.08 10.20
CA LEU A 87 -18.87 -2.71 11.11
C LEU A 87 -19.98 -1.94 10.41
N PHE A 88 -19.63 -1.07 9.47
CA PHE A 88 -20.59 -0.38 8.63
C PHE A 88 -21.46 -1.35 7.81
N LEU A 89 -20.84 -2.32 7.13
CA LEU A 89 -21.58 -3.33 6.36
C LEU A 89 -22.53 -4.14 7.26
N ARG A 90 -22.08 -4.55 8.43
CA ARG A 90 -22.92 -5.23 9.41
C ARG A 90 -24.09 -4.36 9.91
N SER A 91 -23.85 -3.06 10.12
CA SER A 91 -24.90 -2.13 10.57
C SER A 91 -26.02 -1.90 9.56
N ILE A 92 -25.75 -2.14 8.28
CA ILE A 92 -26.75 -2.06 7.19
C ILE A 92 -27.27 -3.44 6.75
N GLY A 93 -27.01 -4.49 7.53
CA GLY A 93 -27.51 -5.84 7.28
C GLY A 93 -26.71 -6.67 6.26
N ILE A 94 -25.53 -6.19 5.82
CA ILE A 94 -24.62 -6.96 4.96
C ILE A 94 -23.62 -7.71 5.84
N ASP A 95 -23.95 -8.97 6.18
CA ASP A 95 -23.09 -9.85 6.98
C ASP A 95 -22.35 -10.83 6.08
N VAL A 96 -21.12 -10.50 5.76
CA VAL A 96 -20.23 -11.28 4.89
C VAL A 96 -18.95 -11.66 5.62
N PRO A 97 -18.27 -12.75 5.22
CA PRO A 97 -17.00 -13.15 5.83
C PRO A 97 -15.95 -12.02 5.81
N ALA A 98 -15.27 -11.84 6.91
CA ALA A 98 -14.16 -10.91 7.04
C ALA A 98 -12.84 -11.69 7.07
N ILE A 99 -11.88 -11.35 6.21
CA ILE A 99 -10.62 -12.06 6.08
C ILE A 99 -9.42 -11.14 6.30
N SER A 100 -8.34 -11.66 6.87
CA SER A 100 -7.10 -10.89 7.05
C SER A 100 -5.88 -11.79 7.15
N VAL A 101 -4.74 -11.30 6.64
CA VAL A 101 -3.42 -11.81 7.00
C VAL A 101 -2.99 -11.12 8.31
N SER A 102 -3.73 -11.35 9.39
CA SER A 102 -3.61 -10.61 10.66
C SER A 102 -2.23 -10.66 11.29
N SER A 103 -1.43 -11.72 11.03
CA SER A 103 -0.07 -11.85 11.57
C SER A 103 0.89 -10.73 11.13
N LEU A 104 0.51 -9.94 10.13
CA LEU A 104 1.29 -8.81 9.62
C LEU A 104 0.92 -7.49 10.28
N GLU A 105 -0.20 -7.45 10.98
CA GLU A 105 -0.72 -6.26 11.62
C GLU A 105 -0.17 -6.15 13.06
N ASP A 106 -0.30 -4.97 13.65
CA ASP A 106 0.03 -4.75 15.06
C ASP A 106 -0.78 -5.67 15.98
N LYS A 107 -0.24 -6.03 17.14
CA LYS A 107 -0.89 -6.92 18.10
C LYS A 107 -2.26 -6.39 18.56
N SER A 108 -2.40 -5.08 18.72
CA SER A 108 -3.68 -4.46 19.08
C SER A 108 -4.73 -4.61 17.96
N ILE A 109 -4.31 -4.50 16.71
CA ILE A 109 -5.18 -4.76 15.54
C ILE A 109 -5.57 -6.25 15.50
N GLN A 110 -4.62 -7.16 15.73
CA GLN A 110 -4.91 -8.60 15.79
C GLN A 110 -5.93 -8.94 16.88
N ALA A 111 -5.86 -8.28 18.03
CA ALA A 111 -6.82 -8.44 19.12
C ALA A 111 -8.23 -8.00 18.71
N VAL A 112 -8.37 -6.88 18.00
CA VAL A 112 -9.65 -6.42 17.46
C VAL A 112 -10.18 -7.38 16.39
N HIS A 113 -9.32 -7.86 15.47
CA HIS A 113 -9.70 -8.85 14.47
C HIS A 113 -10.31 -10.10 15.13
N LYS A 114 -9.68 -10.60 16.21
CA LYS A 114 -10.17 -11.75 16.96
C LYS A 114 -11.56 -11.48 17.56
N LYS A 115 -11.77 -10.32 18.16
CA LYS A 115 -13.07 -9.91 18.74
C LYS A 115 -14.16 -9.81 17.68
N LEU A 116 -13.82 -9.39 16.46
CA LEU A 116 -14.77 -9.22 15.36
C LEU A 116 -14.99 -10.50 14.53
N GLY A 117 -14.36 -11.62 14.88
CA GLY A 117 -14.50 -12.88 14.15
C GLY A 117 -13.84 -12.89 12.77
N VAL A 118 -12.77 -12.10 12.59
CA VAL A 118 -12.05 -12.04 11.31
C VAL A 118 -11.30 -13.35 11.07
N ILE A 119 -11.52 -13.99 9.93
CA ILE A 119 -10.85 -15.21 9.51
C ILE A 119 -9.38 -14.90 9.23
N ARG A 120 -8.50 -15.57 9.95
CA ARG A 120 -7.05 -15.41 9.79
C ARG A 120 -6.54 -16.27 8.64
N ILE A 121 -5.94 -15.61 7.65
CA ILE A 121 -5.24 -16.25 6.54
C ILE A 121 -3.75 -16.28 6.83
N ALA A 122 -3.10 -17.42 6.57
CA ALA A 122 -1.65 -17.53 6.67
C ALA A 122 -0.97 -16.82 5.46
N PRO A 123 0.13 -16.08 5.66
CA PRO A 123 0.92 -15.57 4.55
C PRO A 123 1.53 -16.73 3.75
N GLY A 124 1.71 -16.54 2.45
CA GLY A 124 2.27 -17.57 1.58
C GLY A 124 3.72 -17.96 1.88
N LYS A 125 4.50 -17.03 2.47
CA LYS A 125 5.88 -17.23 2.92
C LYS A 125 6.13 -16.40 4.18
N PRO A 126 7.06 -16.81 5.06
CA PRO A 126 7.53 -15.99 6.17
C PRO A 126 8.15 -14.67 5.68
N LYS A 127 7.95 -13.58 6.41
CA LYS A 127 8.45 -12.25 6.01
C LYS A 127 9.97 -12.22 5.85
N VAL A 128 10.70 -12.86 6.75
CA VAL A 128 12.18 -12.98 6.68
C VAL A 128 12.60 -13.62 5.35
N GLN A 129 11.94 -14.70 4.96
CA GLN A 129 12.22 -15.38 3.70
C GLN A 129 11.95 -14.45 2.50
N ILE A 130 10.87 -13.68 2.52
CA ILE A 130 10.56 -12.74 1.44
C ILE A 130 11.60 -11.62 1.36
N LEU A 131 12.04 -11.07 2.51
CA LEU A 131 13.10 -10.05 2.50
C LEU A 131 14.41 -10.62 1.97
N GLN A 132 14.77 -11.85 2.35
CA GLN A 132 15.97 -12.53 1.88
C GLN A 132 15.93 -12.85 0.38
N GLU A 133 14.80 -13.34 -0.14
CA GLU A 133 14.66 -13.75 -1.54
C GLU A 133 14.49 -12.55 -2.48
N TYR A 134 13.60 -11.62 -2.12
CA TYR A 134 13.14 -10.55 -3.01
C TYR A 134 13.59 -9.16 -2.61
N GLY A 135 14.07 -8.98 -1.37
CA GLY A 135 14.56 -7.70 -0.88
C GLY A 135 13.54 -6.85 -0.12
N PHE A 136 13.99 -5.69 0.29
CA PHE A 136 13.30 -4.80 1.23
C PHE A 136 12.26 -3.92 0.53
N PRO A 137 11.03 -3.81 1.09
CA PRO A 137 9.98 -2.93 0.57
C PRO A 137 10.21 -1.48 1.07
N VAL A 138 11.00 -0.70 0.36
CA VAL A 138 11.46 0.63 0.79
C VAL A 138 11.08 1.71 -0.24
N ILE A 139 11.04 2.97 0.19
CA ILE A 139 10.71 4.17 -0.58
C ILE A 139 9.21 4.20 -0.95
N SER A 140 8.82 3.58 -2.06
CA SER A 140 7.43 3.40 -2.46
C SER A 140 7.26 2.14 -3.29
N LYS A 141 6.03 1.58 -3.38
CA LYS A 141 5.78 0.40 -4.22
C LYS A 141 6.27 0.60 -5.67
N LYS A 142 6.06 1.80 -6.22
CA LYS A 142 6.43 2.14 -7.59
C LYS A 142 7.96 2.19 -7.77
N ILE A 143 8.65 2.89 -6.89
CA ILE A 143 10.10 3.02 -6.95
C ILE A 143 10.78 1.69 -6.64
N ALA A 144 10.33 0.97 -5.61
CA ALA A 144 10.87 -0.36 -5.29
C ALA A 144 10.71 -1.37 -6.44
N GLY A 145 9.58 -1.32 -7.16
CA GLY A 145 9.40 -2.15 -8.36
C GLY A 145 10.34 -1.77 -9.52
N ARG A 146 10.68 -0.48 -9.66
CA ARG A 146 11.68 -0.02 -10.65
C ARG A 146 13.09 -0.44 -10.27
N ILE A 147 13.44 -0.33 -8.99
CA ILE A 147 14.72 -0.81 -8.47
C ILE A 147 14.85 -2.33 -8.68
N ASP A 148 13.80 -3.09 -8.38
CA ASP A 148 13.78 -4.55 -8.63
C ASP A 148 14.07 -4.88 -10.11
N ILE A 149 13.52 -4.10 -11.05
CA ILE A 149 13.81 -4.27 -12.49
C ILE A 149 15.27 -3.95 -12.81
N LEU A 150 15.83 -2.88 -12.23
CA LEU A 150 17.23 -2.52 -12.44
C LEU A 150 18.18 -3.57 -11.84
N GLN A 151 17.86 -4.11 -10.67
CA GLN A 151 18.67 -5.14 -10.00
C GLN A 151 18.58 -6.54 -10.63
N HIS A 152 17.66 -6.75 -11.57
CA HIS A 152 17.49 -8.03 -12.27
C HIS A 152 17.47 -7.81 -13.80
N PRO A 153 18.60 -7.40 -14.37
CA PRO A 153 18.72 -7.13 -15.80
C PRO A 153 18.50 -8.40 -16.64
N THR A 154 17.72 -8.23 -17.71
CA THR A 154 17.50 -9.25 -18.75
C THR A 154 17.37 -8.57 -20.10
N GLU A 155 17.57 -9.30 -21.20
CA GLU A 155 17.33 -8.74 -22.53
C GLU A 155 15.88 -8.29 -22.73
N GLN A 156 14.91 -9.00 -22.14
CA GLN A 156 13.48 -8.67 -22.26
C GLN A 156 13.11 -7.37 -21.54
N ASN A 157 13.84 -6.97 -20.50
CA ASN A 157 13.55 -5.75 -19.76
C ASN A 157 14.49 -4.56 -20.08
N LYS A 158 15.38 -4.71 -21.09
CA LYS A 158 16.37 -3.69 -21.48
C LYS A 158 15.73 -2.33 -21.78
N THR A 159 14.67 -2.30 -22.61
CA THR A 159 13.96 -1.08 -22.96
C THR A 159 13.31 -0.42 -21.72
N VAL A 160 12.79 -1.24 -20.79
CA VAL A 160 12.18 -0.73 -19.56
C VAL A 160 13.24 -0.15 -18.62
N ARG A 161 14.40 -0.79 -18.50
CA ARG A 161 15.53 -0.24 -17.71
C ARG A 161 16.00 1.09 -18.27
N HIS A 162 16.19 1.16 -19.60
CA HIS A 162 16.53 2.43 -20.26
C HIS A 162 15.51 3.54 -19.95
N ALA A 163 14.22 3.24 -20.05
CA ALA A 163 13.16 4.19 -19.73
C ALA A 163 13.14 4.61 -18.25
N ILE A 164 13.49 3.72 -17.32
CA ILE A 164 13.61 4.04 -15.88
C ILE A 164 14.76 5.01 -15.64
N ILE A 165 15.88 4.86 -16.32
CA ILE A 165 17.09 5.66 -16.15
C ILE A 165 16.95 7.02 -16.86
N THR A 166 16.60 7.01 -18.15
CA THR A 166 16.63 8.21 -19.01
C THR A 166 15.30 8.93 -19.09
N GLY A 167 14.18 8.20 -18.93
CA GLY A 167 12.84 8.68 -19.26
C GLY A 167 12.48 8.52 -20.73
N GLU A 168 13.38 7.99 -21.55
CA GLU A 168 13.14 7.74 -22.96
C GLU A 168 12.55 6.35 -23.14
N CYS A 169 11.55 6.23 -23.98
CA CYS A 169 10.84 4.99 -24.21
C CYS A 169 10.74 4.67 -25.71
N GLY A 170 11.02 3.43 -26.09
CA GLY A 170 10.83 2.89 -27.45
C GLY A 170 12.04 3.04 -28.37
N ALA A 171 12.08 2.18 -29.40
CA ALA A 171 13.18 2.07 -30.34
C ALA A 171 13.39 3.30 -31.24
N GLN A 172 12.47 4.27 -31.20
CA GLN A 172 12.49 5.46 -32.06
C GLN A 172 12.70 6.78 -31.34
N GLY A 173 13.00 6.78 -30.03
CA GLY A 173 13.43 8.00 -29.29
C GLY A 173 12.42 9.15 -29.26
N HIS A 174 11.15 8.92 -29.55
CA HIS A 174 10.14 9.99 -29.71
C HIS A 174 9.36 10.32 -28.44
N TYR A 175 9.91 10.00 -27.25
CA TYR A 175 9.19 10.23 -26.00
C TYR A 175 9.77 11.41 -25.23
N ALA A 176 8.88 12.24 -24.69
CA ALA A 176 9.26 13.39 -23.92
C ALA A 176 10.28 13.03 -22.83
N LYS A 177 11.34 13.82 -22.67
CA LYS A 177 12.40 13.67 -21.66
C LYS A 177 11.88 13.57 -20.21
N ASN A 178 10.60 13.80 -19.98
CA ASN A 178 9.90 13.75 -18.70
C ASN A 178 8.87 12.62 -18.65
N SER A 179 9.15 11.44 -19.22
CA SER A 179 8.22 10.32 -19.13
C SER A 179 8.05 9.93 -17.66
N ARG A 180 6.83 9.45 -17.32
CA ARG A 180 6.52 8.93 -15.98
C ARG A 180 7.35 7.72 -15.58
N MET A 181 8.13 7.18 -16.51
CA MET A 181 9.03 6.05 -16.30
C MET A 181 10.32 6.47 -15.60
N LYS A 182 10.81 7.69 -15.83
CA LYS A 182 12.06 8.13 -15.21
C LYS A 182 11.94 8.08 -13.68
N MET A 183 12.89 7.42 -13.07
CA MET A 183 13.02 7.41 -11.62
C MET A 183 13.61 8.77 -11.15
N PRO A 184 13.19 9.30 -9.98
CA PRO A 184 13.81 10.53 -9.45
C PRO A 184 15.32 10.40 -9.31
N GLN A 185 16.06 11.46 -9.63
CA GLN A 185 17.52 11.47 -9.69
C GLN A 185 18.18 10.99 -8.39
N LYS A 186 17.63 11.39 -7.22
CA LYS A 186 18.07 10.90 -5.91
C LYS A 186 18.17 9.38 -5.85
N TRP A 187 17.15 8.69 -6.35
CA TRP A 187 17.08 7.22 -6.30
C TRP A 187 17.85 6.55 -7.43
N LEU A 188 18.00 7.23 -8.59
CA LEU A 188 18.91 6.78 -9.65
C LEU A 188 20.35 6.74 -9.14
N ASN A 189 20.81 7.80 -8.47
CA ASN A 189 22.16 7.86 -7.92
C ASN A 189 22.47 6.70 -6.98
N LEU A 190 21.50 6.28 -6.17
CA LEU A 190 21.68 5.23 -5.17
C LEU A 190 21.44 3.80 -5.71
N PHE A 191 20.63 3.62 -6.76
CA PHE A 191 20.15 2.29 -7.12
C PHE A 191 20.31 1.91 -8.58
N ALA A 192 20.79 2.80 -9.46
CA ALA A 192 20.81 2.56 -10.90
C ALA A 192 22.16 2.10 -11.45
N GLY A 193 23.06 1.58 -10.61
CA GLY A 193 24.40 1.13 -11.01
C GLY A 193 24.43 -0.18 -11.81
N TYR A 194 23.30 -0.84 -11.97
CA TYR A 194 23.22 -2.10 -12.70
C TYR A 194 23.09 -1.86 -14.21
N GLU A 195 24.01 -2.42 -15.00
CA GLU A 195 24.03 -2.35 -16.48
C GLU A 195 23.84 -0.96 -17.09
N ASN A 196 24.45 0.06 -16.52
CA ASN A 196 24.37 1.42 -17.07
C ASN A 196 25.69 1.91 -17.69
N GLU A 197 26.63 1.05 -18.01
CA GLU A 197 27.92 1.39 -18.62
C GLU A 197 27.77 2.24 -19.90
N ASN A 198 26.71 2.01 -20.66
CA ASN A 198 26.41 2.75 -21.88
C ASN A 198 25.83 4.16 -21.64
N GLU A 199 25.40 4.47 -20.41
CA GLU A 199 24.80 5.76 -20.07
C GLU A 199 25.84 6.81 -19.59
N GLY A 200 27.09 6.39 -19.38
CA GLY A 200 28.17 7.27 -18.95
C GLY A 200 27.98 7.90 -17.56
N VAL A 201 27.15 7.30 -16.70
CA VAL A 201 26.85 7.78 -15.36
C VAL A 201 27.37 6.83 -14.29
N ASN A 202 27.89 7.39 -13.22
CA ASN A 202 28.45 6.63 -12.10
C ASN A 202 27.39 6.51 -10.96
N TYR A 203 26.43 5.65 -11.16
CA TYR A 203 25.41 5.35 -10.14
C TYR A 203 25.90 4.27 -9.18
N GLN A 204 25.37 4.30 -7.93
CA GLN A 204 25.71 3.31 -6.91
C GLN A 204 24.91 2.02 -7.09
N ILE A 205 25.50 0.93 -6.62
CA ILE A 205 24.88 -0.39 -6.50
C ILE A 205 24.57 -0.63 -5.02
N ALA A 206 23.29 -0.80 -4.68
CA ALA A 206 22.91 -1.07 -3.30
C ALA A 206 23.39 -2.48 -2.86
N PRO A 207 23.97 -2.62 -1.64
CA PRO A 207 24.46 -3.89 -1.11
C PRO A 207 23.32 -4.77 -0.56
N PHE A 208 22.09 -4.61 -1.07
CA PHE A 208 20.90 -5.39 -0.72
C PHE A 208 19.85 -5.29 -1.85
N LYS A 209 18.94 -6.25 -1.85
CA LYS A 209 17.82 -6.25 -2.80
C LYS A 209 16.68 -5.34 -2.35
N VAL A 210 16.00 -4.72 -3.31
CA VAL A 210 14.80 -3.90 -3.11
C VAL A 210 13.69 -4.37 -4.04
N SER A 211 12.49 -4.61 -3.51
CA SER A 211 11.34 -4.93 -4.35
C SER A 211 10.01 -4.52 -3.71
N ASN A 212 8.95 -4.53 -4.53
CA ASN A 212 7.57 -4.39 -4.05
C ASN A 212 6.85 -5.74 -3.85
N LYS A 213 7.56 -6.85 -3.98
CA LYS A 213 7.00 -8.22 -3.96
C LYS A 213 6.51 -8.66 -2.59
N CYS A 214 6.96 -7.97 -1.50
CA CYS A 214 6.51 -8.27 -0.15
C CYS A 214 4.97 -8.25 -0.03
N CYS A 215 4.29 -7.21 -0.55
CA CYS A 215 2.83 -7.12 -0.52
C CYS A 215 2.17 -8.26 -1.31
N LEU A 216 2.74 -8.63 -2.45
CA LEU A 216 2.23 -9.71 -3.29
C LEU A 216 2.19 -11.04 -2.54
N TYR A 217 3.32 -11.47 -1.99
CA TYR A 217 3.44 -12.77 -1.33
C TYR A 217 2.81 -12.83 0.06
N MET A 218 2.85 -11.69 0.79
CA MET A 218 2.34 -11.65 2.15
C MET A 218 0.84 -11.45 2.23
N LYS A 219 0.25 -10.62 1.35
CA LYS A 219 -1.17 -10.22 1.44
C LYS A 219 -1.98 -10.59 0.21
N GLU A 220 -1.51 -10.19 -0.98
CA GLU A 220 -2.34 -10.25 -2.19
C GLU A 220 -2.60 -11.71 -2.60
N GLN A 221 -1.56 -12.52 -2.76
CA GLN A 221 -1.71 -13.93 -3.15
C GLN A 221 -2.53 -14.78 -2.15
N PRO A 222 -2.28 -14.72 -0.83
CA PRO A 222 -3.08 -15.49 0.12
C PRO A 222 -4.55 -15.09 0.10
N CYS A 223 -4.86 -13.80 0.05
CA CYS A 223 -6.25 -13.32 -0.03
C CYS A 223 -6.90 -13.68 -1.37
N ASP A 224 -6.19 -13.54 -2.49
CA ASP A 224 -6.67 -13.96 -3.82
C ASP A 224 -6.94 -15.46 -3.90
N LYS A 225 -6.11 -16.27 -3.25
CA LYS A 225 -6.29 -17.72 -3.17
C LYS A 225 -7.59 -18.04 -2.41
N TRP A 226 -7.75 -17.47 -1.22
CA TRP A 226 -8.96 -17.65 -0.42
C TRP A 226 -10.22 -17.21 -1.17
N ALA A 227 -10.15 -16.02 -1.80
CA ALA A 227 -11.27 -15.47 -2.57
C ALA A 227 -11.68 -16.37 -3.75
N LYS A 228 -10.72 -17.02 -4.40
CA LYS A 228 -10.99 -17.98 -5.48
C LYS A 228 -11.62 -19.27 -4.95
N GLU A 229 -11.11 -19.79 -3.85
CA GLU A 229 -11.62 -21.02 -3.21
C GLU A 229 -13.07 -20.85 -2.73
N HIS A 230 -13.46 -19.62 -2.34
CA HIS A 230 -14.79 -19.27 -1.86
C HIS A 230 -15.65 -18.56 -2.90
N ASN A 231 -15.22 -18.51 -4.16
CA ASN A 231 -15.90 -17.78 -5.24
C ASN A 231 -16.29 -16.33 -4.88
N SER A 232 -15.48 -15.66 -4.07
CA SER A 232 -15.83 -14.41 -3.39
C SER A 232 -15.10 -13.19 -3.95
N ARG A 233 -15.66 -11.99 -3.76
CA ARG A 233 -15.11 -10.70 -4.22
C ARG A 233 -15.03 -9.71 -3.06
N PRO A 234 -13.95 -8.89 -2.99
CA PRO A 234 -13.68 -8.09 -1.81
C PRO A 234 -14.42 -6.76 -1.75
N PHE A 235 -14.92 -6.44 -0.57
CA PHE A 235 -15.05 -5.08 -0.09
C PHE A 235 -13.72 -4.58 0.46
N LEU A 236 -13.32 -3.37 0.13
CA LEU A 236 -12.04 -2.75 0.51
C LEU A 236 -12.28 -1.39 1.18
N GLY A 237 -11.70 -1.18 2.35
CA GLY A 237 -11.73 0.11 3.07
C GLY A 237 -10.75 1.12 2.45
N LEU A 238 -10.93 1.48 1.18
CA LEU A 238 -10.08 2.41 0.45
C LEU A 238 -10.76 3.75 0.25
N MET A 239 -9.99 4.82 0.42
CA MET A 239 -10.42 6.20 0.18
C MET A 239 -9.54 6.87 -0.86
N ALA A 240 -10.12 7.65 -1.77
CA ALA A 240 -9.35 8.42 -2.76
C ALA A 240 -8.52 9.52 -2.10
N SER A 241 -8.96 10.03 -0.94
CA SER A 241 -8.24 11.01 -0.12
C SER A 241 -6.87 10.52 0.41
N GLU A 242 -6.58 9.24 0.32
CA GLU A 242 -5.27 8.69 0.67
C GLU A 242 -4.17 8.98 -0.38
N GLY A 243 -4.59 9.44 -1.57
CA GLY A 243 -3.69 9.83 -2.65
C GLY A 243 -3.02 8.66 -3.40
N GLY A 244 -2.12 9.00 -4.31
CA GLY A 244 -1.28 8.06 -5.03
C GLY A 244 -2.07 7.06 -5.91
N GLN A 245 -1.64 5.80 -5.93
CA GLN A 245 -2.27 4.75 -6.73
C GLN A 245 -3.74 4.47 -6.33
N ARG A 246 -4.11 4.69 -5.04
CA ARG A 246 -5.48 4.52 -4.56
C ARG A 246 -6.40 5.58 -5.17
N GLU A 247 -6.00 6.84 -5.11
CA GLU A 247 -6.71 7.94 -5.75
C GLU A 247 -6.88 7.70 -7.25
N GLU A 248 -5.80 7.33 -7.95
CA GLU A 248 -5.85 7.04 -9.39
C GLU A 248 -6.82 5.92 -9.70
N ALA A 249 -6.76 4.80 -8.98
CA ALA A 249 -7.62 3.64 -9.22
C ALA A 249 -9.10 3.91 -8.88
N LEU A 250 -9.38 4.64 -7.79
CA LEU A 250 -10.76 4.96 -7.39
C LEU A 250 -11.38 6.05 -8.27
N THR A 251 -10.57 7.01 -8.73
CA THR A 251 -11.00 8.02 -9.69
C THR A 251 -11.31 7.41 -11.06
N GLU A 252 -10.48 6.45 -11.50
CA GLU A 252 -10.66 5.81 -12.81
C GLU A 252 -11.87 4.85 -12.82
N HIS A 253 -12.05 4.07 -11.77
CA HIS A 253 -12.98 2.94 -11.75
C HIS A 253 -14.18 3.11 -10.80
N GLY A 254 -14.19 4.15 -9.98
CA GLY A 254 -15.28 4.41 -9.02
C GLY A 254 -15.27 3.46 -7.81
N CYS A 255 -16.41 3.49 -7.07
CA CYS A 255 -16.59 2.66 -5.87
C CYS A 255 -16.69 1.18 -6.22
N ASN A 256 -17.61 0.81 -7.13
CA ASN A 256 -17.81 -0.56 -7.59
C ASN A 256 -17.13 -0.74 -8.95
N TYR A 257 -16.32 -1.77 -9.07
CA TYR A 257 -15.63 -2.09 -10.31
C TYR A 257 -15.85 -3.57 -10.69
N PHE A 258 -16.44 -3.78 -11.85
CA PHE A 258 -16.75 -5.08 -12.45
C PHE A 258 -15.94 -5.27 -13.73
N GLY A 259 -14.63 -5.38 -13.61
CA GLY A 259 -13.75 -5.58 -14.74
C GLY A 259 -13.50 -7.05 -15.05
N LYS A 260 -13.01 -7.36 -16.25
CA LYS A 260 -12.73 -8.73 -16.69
C LYS A 260 -11.85 -9.53 -15.73
N ASN A 261 -10.85 -8.88 -15.12
CA ASN A 261 -9.86 -9.55 -14.28
C ASN A 261 -9.97 -9.18 -12.79
N VAL A 262 -10.73 -8.15 -12.45
CA VAL A 262 -10.86 -7.65 -11.08
C VAL A 262 -12.29 -7.20 -10.86
N ILE A 263 -12.90 -7.72 -9.82
CA ILE A 263 -14.19 -7.26 -9.30
C ILE A 263 -13.96 -6.85 -7.86
N ARG A 264 -14.36 -5.65 -7.45
CA ARG A 264 -14.19 -5.13 -6.10
C ARG A 264 -15.17 -3.99 -5.80
N SER A 265 -15.42 -3.78 -4.51
CA SER A 265 -16.11 -2.58 -4.02
C SER A 265 -15.23 -1.81 -3.03
N ALA A 266 -15.29 -0.49 -3.10
CA ALA A 266 -14.73 0.44 -2.13
C ALA A 266 -15.79 1.50 -1.81
N PRO A 267 -16.76 1.21 -0.96
CA PRO A 267 -17.89 2.12 -0.69
C PRO A 267 -17.44 3.47 -0.13
N PHE A 268 -16.30 3.49 0.60
CA PHE A 268 -15.69 4.68 1.18
C PHE A 268 -14.80 5.47 0.22
N ALA A 269 -14.83 5.18 -1.09
CA ALA A 269 -13.99 5.89 -2.08
C ALA A 269 -14.04 7.43 -1.95
N PRO A 270 -15.20 8.10 -1.77
CA PRO A 270 -15.28 9.55 -1.61
C PRO A 270 -15.07 10.06 -0.16
N PHE A 271 -14.81 9.20 0.81
CA PHE A 271 -14.61 9.62 2.19
C PHE A 271 -13.29 10.38 2.38
N MET A 272 -13.35 11.38 3.24
CA MET A 272 -12.18 12.00 3.85
C MET A 272 -11.85 11.29 5.17
N ARG A 273 -10.66 11.51 5.71
CA ARG A 273 -10.29 10.95 7.03
C ARG A 273 -11.28 11.33 8.12
N GLN A 274 -11.84 12.56 8.08
CA GLN A 274 -12.83 13.05 9.02
C GLN A 274 -14.12 12.23 8.99
N ASP A 275 -14.60 11.89 7.78
CA ASP A 275 -15.80 11.08 7.62
C ASP A 275 -15.62 9.68 8.21
N LEU A 276 -14.44 9.09 7.99
CA LEU A 276 -14.13 7.76 8.54
C LEU A 276 -14.08 7.76 10.06
N LEU A 277 -13.43 8.78 10.67
CA LEU A 277 -13.33 8.87 12.12
C LEU A 277 -14.68 9.18 12.76
N GLN A 278 -15.51 10.01 12.11
CA GLN A 278 -16.87 10.24 12.56
C GLN A 278 -17.70 8.96 12.50
N LEU A 279 -17.63 8.21 11.41
CA LEU A 279 -18.31 6.92 11.27
C LEU A 279 -17.82 5.89 12.31
N ALA A 280 -16.54 5.89 12.63
CA ALA A 280 -15.99 5.04 13.69
C ALA A 280 -16.62 5.37 15.07
N LEU A 281 -16.84 6.65 15.38
CA LEU A 281 -17.53 7.09 16.60
C LEU A 281 -19.02 6.70 16.58
N ASP A 282 -19.72 6.94 15.49
CA ASP A 282 -21.15 6.63 15.33
C ASP A 282 -21.44 5.13 15.50
N LEU A 283 -20.56 4.28 14.94
CA LEU A 283 -20.63 2.83 15.06
C LEU A 283 -20.03 2.27 16.35
N LYS A 284 -19.47 3.12 17.23
CA LYS A 284 -18.72 2.70 18.42
C LYS A 284 -17.67 1.63 18.09
N ALA A 285 -16.94 1.85 17.00
CA ALA A 285 -15.96 0.90 16.50
C ALA A 285 -14.83 0.67 17.53
N PRO A 286 -14.40 -0.58 17.76
CA PRO A 286 -13.24 -0.84 18.61
C PRO A 286 -11.97 -0.33 17.93
N VAL A 287 -11.45 0.77 18.45
CA VAL A 287 -10.19 1.38 17.95
C VAL A 287 -9.01 0.57 18.50
N PRO A 288 -8.14 -0.02 17.66
CA PRO A 288 -6.94 -0.68 18.15
C PRO A 288 -6.01 0.30 18.88
N GLU A 289 -5.39 -0.15 19.98
CA GLU A 289 -4.54 0.66 20.88
C GLU A 289 -3.43 1.43 20.13
N ILE A 290 -2.88 0.87 19.05
CA ILE A 290 -1.86 1.55 18.24
C ILE A 290 -2.35 2.91 17.67
N TYR A 291 -3.65 3.09 17.48
CA TYR A 291 -4.23 4.36 17.04
C TYR A 291 -4.53 5.31 18.22
N GLY A 292 -4.44 4.82 19.47
CA GLY A 292 -4.89 5.56 20.64
C GLY A 292 -6.40 5.77 20.62
N GLU A 293 -6.85 6.97 20.98
CA GLU A 293 -8.25 7.37 20.98
C GLU A 293 -8.59 8.28 19.79
N ILE A 294 -9.85 8.31 19.40
CA ILE A 294 -10.34 9.32 18.46
C ILE A 294 -10.70 10.57 19.29
N ALA A 295 -9.87 11.60 19.17
CA ALA A 295 -10.02 12.87 19.86
C ALA A 295 -10.45 13.98 18.88
N ARG A 296 -10.96 15.09 19.44
CA ARG A 296 -11.42 16.26 18.68
C ARG A 296 -10.60 17.49 19.06
N LYS A 297 -10.05 18.17 18.07
CA LYS A 297 -9.37 19.46 18.24
C LYS A 297 -10.37 20.58 18.54
N PRO A 298 -9.91 21.76 19.03
CA PRO A 298 -10.78 22.92 19.23
C PRO A 298 -11.54 23.40 18.00
N ASP A 299 -10.97 23.20 16.81
CA ASP A 299 -11.61 23.50 15.51
C ASP A 299 -12.63 22.45 15.05
N GLY A 300 -12.89 21.43 15.87
CA GLY A 300 -13.80 20.34 15.56
C GLY A 300 -13.18 19.17 14.76
N THR A 301 -11.93 19.29 14.33
CA THR A 301 -11.24 18.25 13.54
C THR A 301 -10.97 16.98 14.37
N LEU A 302 -11.40 15.83 13.87
CA LEU A 302 -11.12 14.52 14.48
C LEU A 302 -9.72 14.03 14.11
N TYR A 303 -9.05 13.41 15.06
CA TYR A 303 -7.76 12.76 14.85
C TYR A 303 -7.59 11.55 15.79
N THR A 304 -6.64 10.68 15.48
CA THR A 304 -6.24 9.60 16.38
C THR A 304 -5.03 10.04 17.19
N THR A 305 -5.04 9.88 18.52
CA THR A 305 -3.95 10.32 19.42
C THR A 305 -2.65 9.54 19.22
N GLY A 306 -2.74 8.31 18.71
CA GLY A 306 -1.60 7.47 18.34
C GLY A 306 -1.28 7.54 16.85
N ALA A 307 -1.06 6.40 16.22
CA ALA A 307 -0.74 6.32 14.81
C ALA A 307 -1.90 6.85 13.93
N GLN A 308 -1.58 7.69 12.96
CA GLN A 308 -2.58 8.13 11.96
C GLN A 308 -2.87 7.05 10.92
N ARG A 309 -1.87 6.25 10.59
CA ARG A 309 -1.96 5.10 9.68
C ARG A 309 -1.05 4.00 10.18
N THR A 310 -1.46 2.78 9.95
CA THR A 310 -0.64 1.60 10.18
C THR A 310 -0.33 0.92 8.85
N GLY A 311 0.82 0.30 8.77
CA GLY A 311 1.20 -0.61 7.71
C GLY A 311 1.46 -1.99 8.28
N CYS A 312 1.83 -2.94 7.43
CA CYS A 312 2.39 -4.19 7.93
C CYS A 312 3.58 -3.91 8.84
N SER A 313 3.72 -4.68 9.91
CA SER A 313 4.95 -4.71 10.70
C SER A 313 6.18 -4.74 9.78
N MET A 314 7.18 -3.91 10.06
CA MET A 314 8.41 -3.81 9.26
C MET A 314 8.22 -3.48 7.78
N CYS A 315 7.25 -2.63 7.44
CA CYS A 315 7.12 -2.07 6.10
C CYS A 315 7.94 -0.78 6.00
N GLY A 316 8.84 -0.67 5.04
CA GLY A 316 9.65 0.54 4.82
C GLY A 316 9.10 1.48 3.75
N PHE A 317 7.94 1.20 3.16
CA PHE A 317 7.33 2.14 2.23
C PHE A 317 6.94 3.43 2.94
N GLY A 318 7.46 4.55 2.43
CA GLY A 318 7.21 5.88 2.96
C GLY A 318 8.09 6.28 4.15
N ILE A 319 8.94 5.40 4.69
CA ILE A 319 9.75 5.68 5.89
C ILE A 319 10.61 6.94 5.75
N HIS A 320 11.16 7.20 4.56
CA HIS A 320 11.98 8.38 4.25
C HIS A 320 11.21 9.71 4.28
N LEU A 321 9.89 9.66 4.43
CA LEU A 321 8.99 10.82 4.56
C LEU A 321 8.46 10.97 5.99
N GLU A 322 8.68 9.99 6.86
CA GLU A 322 8.22 10.05 8.24
C GLU A 322 9.18 10.90 9.07
N LYS A 323 8.62 11.79 9.89
CA LYS A 323 9.35 12.45 10.95
C LYS A 323 9.56 11.48 12.13
N ARG A 324 10.58 11.69 12.93
CA ARG A 324 10.77 10.97 14.18
C ARG A 324 9.80 11.49 15.26
N PRO A 325 9.21 10.60 16.10
CA PRO A 325 9.43 9.14 16.10
C PRO A 325 8.72 8.45 14.94
N HIS A 326 9.48 7.82 14.05
CA HIS A 326 8.91 7.02 12.99
C HIS A 326 8.54 5.60 13.46
N ARG A 327 7.98 4.77 12.57
CA ARG A 327 7.48 3.43 12.92
C ARG A 327 8.52 2.50 13.53
N PHE A 328 9.81 2.62 13.19
CA PHE A 328 10.88 1.82 13.77
C PHE A 328 11.29 2.33 15.16
N ASP A 329 11.22 3.63 15.42
CA ASP A 329 11.40 4.18 16.78
C ASP A 329 10.31 3.64 17.72
N ARG A 330 9.05 3.69 17.27
CA ARG A 330 7.93 3.13 18.04
C ARG A 330 8.04 1.64 18.29
N LEU A 331 8.59 0.88 17.33
CA LEU A 331 8.88 -0.54 17.53
C LEU A 331 9.97 -0.73 18.62
N ARG A 332 11.03 0.09 18.58
CA ARG A 332 12.11 0.05 19.58
C ARG A 332 11.56 0.26 20.99
N GLN A 333 10.69 1.26 21.16
CA GLN A 333 10.04 1.54 22.45
C GLN A 333 9.16 0.39 22.96
N ARG A 334 8.43 -0.28 22.04
CA ARG A 334 7.52 -1.38 22.41
C ARG A 334 8.23 -2.71 22.62
N SER A 335 9.25 -3.01 21.85
CA SER A 335 9.94 -4.30 21.86
C SER A 335 11.37 -4.17 21.32
N LEU A 336 12.30 -3.83 22.19
CA LEU A 336 13.72 -3.71 21.86
C LEU A 336 14.26 -4.99 21.20
N LYS A 337 13.93 -6.16 21.74
CA LYS A 337 14.37 -7.46 21.20
C LYS A 337 13.88 -7.73 19.77
N GLU A 338 12.62 -7.38 19.47
CA GLU A 338 12.07 -7.51 18.11
C GLU A 338 12.73 -6.50 17.17
N TRP A 339 12.93 -5.27 17.64
CA TRP A 339 13.61 -4.22 16.90
C TRP A 339 15.03 -4.61 16.54
N GLU A 340 15.85 -5.09 17.50
CA GLU A 340 17.22 -5.56 17.26
C GLU A 340 17.29 -6.68 16.20
N PHE A 341 16.36 -7.63 16.26
CA PHE A 341 16.29 -8.69 15.25
C PHE A 341 16.08 -8.11 13.84
N TRP A 342 15.12 -7.23 13.70
CA TRP A 342 14.81 -6.64 12.39
C TRP A 342 15.87 -5.68 11.89
N MET A 343 16.51 -4.92 12.76
CA MET A 343 17.50 -3.93 12.37
C MET A 343 18.85 -4.55 12.00
N TYR A 344 19.25 -5.63 12.68
CA TYR A 344 20.59 -6.17 12.53
C TYR A 344 20.67 -7.60 11.98
N ARG A 345 19.61 -8.42 12.05
CA ARG A 345 19.78 -9.88 11.91
C ARG A 345 18.76 -10.59 11.01
N CYS A 346 17.78 -9.88 10.46
CA CYS A 346 16.68 -10.54 9.75
C CYS A 346 17.08 -11.16 8.39
N CYS A 347 18.23 -10.78 7.84
CA CYS A 347 18.76 -11.31 6.59
C CYS A 347 20.21 -11.75 6.75
N THR A 348 20.70 -12.53 5.77
CA THR A 348 22.10 -12.98 5.66
C THR A 348 22.63 -12.55 4.31
N ASP A 349 23.78 -11.90 4.30
CA ASP A 349 24.47 -11.53 3.07
C ASP A 349 24.98 -12.81 2.38
N PRO A 350 24.59 -13.10 1.15
CA PRO A 350 24.95 -14.35 0.48
C PRO A 350 26.43 -14.44 0.15
N ASN A 351 27.17 -13.32 0.10
CA ASN A 351 28.57 -13.27 -0.27
C ASN A 351 29.49 -13.40 0.96
N THR A 352 29.12 -12.78 2.08
CA THR A 352 29.94 -12.74 3.28
C THR A 352 29.46 -13.67 4.40
N GLY A 353 28.20 -14.12 4.35
CA GLY A 353 27.56 -14.86 5.43
C GLY A 353 27.17 -13.99 6.64
N GLU A 354 27.42 -12.68 6.58
CA GLU A 354 27.16 -11.74 7.66
C GLU A 354 25.66 -11.47 7.82
N LYS A 355 25.20 -11.33 9.08
CA LYS A 355 23.83 -10.94 9.36
C LYS A 355 23.66 -9.45 9.18
N TYR A 356 22.53 -9.06 8.57
CA TYR A 356 22.12 -7.67 8.40
C TYR A 356 20.61 -7.51 8.45
N GLY A 357 20.14 -6.29 8.45
CA GLY A 357 18.70 -6.02 8.45
C GLY A 357 18.36 -4.61 7.94
N TRP A 358 17.28 -4.07 8.48
CA TRP A 358 16.78 -2.74 8.11
C TRP A 358 17.79 -1.62 8.39
N GLY A 359 18.67 -1.76 9.39
CA GLY A 359 19.71 -0.76 9.66
C GLY A 359 20.52 -0.44 8.43
N ARG A 360 21.09 -1.46 7.76
CA ARG A 360 21.83 -1.29 6.49
C ARG A 360 21.02 -0.56 5.42
N VAL A 361 19.72 -0.82 5.35
CA VAL A 361 18.83 -0.20 4.35
C VAL A 361 18.55 1.27 4.70
N LEU A 362 18.28 1.57 5.97
CA LEU A 362 17.96 2.92 6.44
C LEU A 362 19.18 3.85 6.33
N ASP A 363 20.38 3.35 6.71
CA ASP A 363 21.64 4.08 6.52
C ASP A 363 21.84 4.46 5.04
N TYR A 364 21.65 3.49 4.15
CA TYR A 364 21.85 3.69 2.73
C TYR A 364 20.91 4.74 2.12
N ILE A 365 19.68 4.83 2.60
CA ILE A 365 18.70 5.83 2.12
C ILE A 365 18.69 7.13 2.94
N GLY A 366 19.53 7.22 3.97
CA GLY A 366 19.69 8.40 4.82
C GLY A 366 18.52 8.63 5.78
N VAL A 367 17.99 7.56 6.40
CA VAL A 367 16.94 7.63 7.43
C VAL A 367 17.57 7.34 8.81
N PRO A 368 17.58 8.31 9.74
CA PRO A 368 18.14 8.11 11.08
C PRO A 368 17.33 7.08 11.87
N TRP A 369 18.01 6.15 12.56
CA TRP A 369 17.35 5.05 13.26
C TRP A 369 18.13 4.50 14.47
N GLU A 370 19.46 4.69 14.49
CA GLU A 370 20.35 4.02 15.45
C GLU A 370 20.22 4.61 16.85
N ASP A 371 20.16 5.94 16.95
CA ASP A 371 19.98 6.62 18.21
C ASP A 371 18.57 6.42 18.77
N ALA A 372 18.42 6.28 20.08
CA ALA A 372 17.12 6.31 20.70
C ALA A 372 16.49 7.70 20.44
N TRP A 373 15.25 7.69 19.96
CA TRP A 373 14.54 8.96 19.85
C TRP A 373 14.09 9.42 21.24
N GLU A 374 14.46 10.64 21.59
CA GLU A 374 14.01 11.35 22.77
C GLU A 374 13.24 12.60 22.32
N PRO A 375 12.08 12.92 22.91
CA PRO A 375 11.37 14.14 22.58
C PRO A 375 12.22 15.35 22.95
N GLU A 376 12.23 16.39 22.08
CA GLU A 376 12.87 17.64 22.43
C GLU A 376 12.14 18.29 23.62
N PRO A 377 12.83 18.99 24.51
CA PRO A 377 12.23 19.58 25.70
C PRO A 377 11.00 20.45 25.45
N GLU A 378 10.98 21.18 24.34
CA GLU A 378 9.84 22.00 23.92
C GLU A 378 8.59 21.19 23.54
N GLN A 379 8.75 19.91 23.15
CA GLN A 379 7.61 19.04 22.82
C GLN A 379 6.95 18.45 24.07
N LEU A 380 7.69 18.33 25.15
CA LEU A 380 7.17 17.87 26.46
C LEU A 380 6.26 18.90 27.12
N GLU A 381 6.50 20.20 26.90
CA GLU A 381 5.64 21.27 27.44
C GLU A 381 4.28 21.39 26.72
N LEU A 382 4.21 21.00 25.44
CA LEU A 382 2.98 21.02 24.66
C LEU A 382 2.04 19.82 24.91
N GLU A 383 2.54 18.73 25.46
CA GLU A 383 1.73 17.56 25.84
C GLU A 383 1.17 17.64 27.27
N LEU A 384 1.62 18.61 28.07
CA LEU A 384 1.18 18.83 29.45
C LEU A 384 0.09 19.92 29.60
N TYR A 385 -0.33 20.54 28.53
CA TYR A 385 -1.42 21.52 28.46
C TYR A 385 -2.44 21.03 27.41
#